data_7eb57759a9a42f840c672aa51ec649ed
#
_entry.id   7eb57759a9a42f840c672aa51ec649ed
#
_cell.length_a   1.000
_cell.length_b   1.000
_cell.length_c   1.000
_cell.angle_alpha   90.00
_cell.angle_beta   90.00
_cell.angle_gamma   90.00
#
_symmetry.space_group_name_H-M   'P 1'
#
loop_
_entity.id
_entity.type
_entity.pdbx_description
1 polymer ?
#
loop_
_entity_poly.entity_id
_entity_poly.type
_entity_poly.pdbx_seq_one_letter_code
_entity_poly.pdbx_strand_id
1 'polypeptide(L)'
;NVSQIDDIIRIYSITEVIFSAKSLSQSSINSLMNRLAKTNVKFTIAPPTADFIIGSNTINSPTDLYVVSLNSITNEDNKRKKRIFDFISSLILLIFSLILMWFTKNPFGYVKNCFLVLLNLRTWIGFGNDKQEIERGLPNLKKSILSPLDALKKEKLNQLDKQKLKLLYARNYSVYNDVNILFKCFRNLGQK
;
A
#
# COMPACT_ATOMS: atom_id res chain seq x y z
N ASN A 1 -11.76 -20.96 -24.09
CA ASN A 1 -12.97 -21.64 -23.61
C ASN A 1 -12.64 -22.32 -22.27
N VAL A 2 -13.45 -22.12 -21.23
CA VAL A 2 -13.19 -22.63 -19.87
C VAL A 2 -13.12 -24.16 -19.83
N SER A 3 -13.75 -24.84 -20.80
CA SER A 3 -13.73 -26.31 -20.94
C SER A 3 -12.32 -26.86 -21.23
N GLN A 4 -11.44 -26.09 -21.84
CA GLN A 4 -10.11 -26.52 -22.29
C GLN A 4 -9.00 -26.09 -21.31
N ILE A 5 -9.34 -25.64 -20.11
CA ILE A 5 -8.38 -25.08 -19.16
C ILE A 5 -7.33 -26.10 -18.72
N ASP A 6 -7.71 -27.37 -18.58
CA ASP A 6 -6.80 -28.45 -18.18
C ASP A 6 -5.70 -28.67 -19.23
N ASP A 7 -6.07 -28.68 -20.52
CA ASP A 7 -5.13 -28.84 -21.62
C ASP A 7 -4.19 -27.63 -21.74
N ILE A 8 -4.73 -26.44 -21.58
CA ILE A 8 -3.94 -25.19 -21.61
C ILE A 8 -2.91 -25.19 -20.47
N ILE A 9 -3.31 -25.56 -19.25
CA ILE A 9 -2.39 -25.65 -18.11
C ILE A 9 -1.24 -26.62 -18.40
N ARG A 10 -1.57 -27.80 -18.96
CA ARG A 10 -0.56 -28.83 -19.25
C ARG A 10 0.36 -28.45 -20.40
N ILE A 11 -0.18 -27.93 -21.51
CA ILE A 11 0.59 -27.62 -22.72
C ILE A 11 1.54 -26.43 -22.47
N TYR A 12 1.06 -25.38 -21.78
CA TYR A 12 1.82 -24.16 -21.55
C TYR A 12 2.52 -24.12 -20.20
N SER A 13 2.48 -25.21 -19.41
CA SER A 13 3.08 -25.29 -18.06
C SER A 13 2.68 -24.09 -17.18
N ILE A 14 1.39 -23.77 -17.16
CA ILE A 14 0.86 -22.64 -16.39
C ILE A 14 1.09 -22.88 -14.90
N THR A 15 1.67 -21.92 -14.23
CA THR A 15 1.95 -21.95 -12.78
C THR A 15 0.90 -21.25 -11.93
N GLU A 16 0.14 -20.32 -12.54
CA GLU A 16 -0.90 -19.57 -11.84
C GLU A 16 -2.11 -19.33 -12.75
N VAL A 17 -3.32 -19.53 -12.20
CA VAL A 17 -4.61 -19.24 -12.85
C VAL A 17 -5.32 -18.16 -12.06
N ILE A 18 -5.68 -17.06 -12.74
CA ILE A 18 -6.43 -15.94 -12.16
C ILE A 18 -7.88 -15.98 -12.63
N PHE A 19 -8.81 -16.17 -11.69
CA PHE A 19 -10.25 -16.14 -11.96
C PHE A 19 -10.79 -14.73 -11.79
N SER A 20 -11.47 -14.21 -12.80
CA SER A 20 -12.18 -12.93 -12.70
C SER A 20 -13.58 -13.13 -12.13
N ALA A 21 -13.83 -12.66 -10.92
CA ALA A 21 -15.16 -12.69 -10.30
C ALA A 21 -16.16 -11.71 -10.95
N LYS A 22 -15.70 -10.85 -11.87
CA LYS A 22 -16.58 -10.04 -12.73
C LYS A 22 -17.27 -10.89 -13.81
N SER A 23 -16.57 -11.93 -14.29
CA SER A 23 -17.00 -12.75 -15.44
C SER A 23 -17.52 -14.13 -15.03
N LEU A 24 -17.17 -14.59 -13.84
CA LEU A 24 -17.51 -15.92 -13.33
C LEU A 24 -18.26 -15.80 -12.00
N SER A 25 -19.30 -16.64 -11.84
CA SER A 25 -19.98 -16.75 -10.55
C SER A 25 -19.10 -17.46 -9.52
N GLN A 26 -19.35 -17.21 -8.23
CA GLN A 26 -18.63 -17.87 -7.12
C GLN A 26 -18.72 -19.41 -7.21
N SER A 27 -19.90 -19.92 -7.57
CA SER A 27 -20.11 -21.38 -7.77
C SER A 27 -19.27 -21.94 -8.91
N SER A 28 -19.16 -21.19 -10.02
CA SER A 28 -18.32 -21.58 -11.16
C SER A 28 -16.84 -21.57 -10.80
N ILE A 29 -16.37 -20.57 -10.05
CA ILE A 29 -14.99 -20.50 -9.58
C ILE A 29 -14.69 -21.70 -8.67
N ASN A 30 -15.55 -21.99 -7.70
CA ASN A 30 -15.36 -23.11 -6.78
C ASN A 30 -15.34 -24.47 -7.52
N SER A 31 -16.22 -24.66 -8.51
CA SER A 31 -16.23 -25.89 -9.31
C SER A 31 -14.97 -26.07 -10.15
N LEU A 32 -14.45 -24.96 -10.72
CA LEU A 32 -13.20 -24.99 -11.47
C LEU A 32 -12.01 -25.25 -10.56
N MET A 33 -11.93 -24.61 -9.39
CA MET A 33 -10.88 -24.86 -8.43
C MET A 33 -10.86 -26.32 -7.96
N ASN A 34 -12.03 -26.91 -7.67
CA ASN A 34 -12.14 -28.31 -7.31
C ASN A 34 -11.70 -29.24 -8.45
N ARG A 35 -12.06 -28.92 -9.70
CA ARG A 35 -11.62 -29.69 -10.88
C ARG A 35 -10.12 -29.65 -11.06
N LEU A 36 -9.53 -28.48 -10.87
CA LEU A 36 -8.10 -28.25 -11.06
C LEU A 36 -7.26 -28.53 -9.78
N ALA A 37 -7.87 -28.96 -8.68
CA ALA A 37 -7.18 -29.21 -7.40
C ALA A 37 -6.07 -30.27 -7.48
N LYS A 38 -6.12 -31.16 -8.49
CA LYS A 38 -5.08 -32.15 -8.74
C LYS A 38 -3.89 -31.62 -9.57
N THR A 39 -4.01 -30.41 -10.09
CA THR A 39 -2.93 -29.75 -10.83
C THR A 39 -2.06 -28.94 -9.87
N ASN A 40 -0.77 -28.88 -10.13
CA ASN A 40 0.18 -28.10 -9.31
C ASN A 40 0.16 -26.62 -9.68
N VAL A 41 -1.04 -26.00 -9.69
CA VAL A 41 -1.27 -24.63 -10.15
C VAL A 41 -1.80 -23.80 -8.99
N LYS A 42 -1.24 -22.61 -8.82
CA LYS A 42 -1.72 -21.63 -7.86
C LYS A 42 -3.01 -20.96 -8.37
N PHE A 43 -3.99 -20.83 -7.49
CA PHE A 43 -5.25 -20.16 -7.82
C PHE A 43 -5.32 -18.79 -7.19
N THR A 44 -5.83 -17.84 -7.96
CA THR A 44 -5.98 -16.46 -7.57
C THR A 44 -7.33 -15.93 -8.06
N ILE A 45 -8.04 -15.18 -7.24
CA ILE A 45 -9.34 -14.58 -7.58
C ILE A 45 -9.21 -13.06 -7.63
N ALA A 46 -9.58 -12.47 -8.77
CA ALA A 46 -9.71 -11.03 -8.94
C ALA A 46 -11.18 -10.63 -8.72
N PRO A 47 -11.52 -9.93 -7.61
CA PRO A 47 -12.88 -9.51 -7.32
C PRO A 47 -13.40 -8.47 -8.34
N PRO A 48 -14.74 -8.30 -8.49
CA PRO A 48 -15.33 -7.44 -9.52
C PRO A 48 -15.01 -5.95 -9.39
N THR A 49 -14.78 -5.51 -8.14
CA THR A 49 -14.41 -4.12 -7.80
C THR A 49 -12.93 -4.01 -7.47
N ALA A 50 -12.13 -4.94 -7.99
CA ALA A 50 -10.88 -5.26 -7.39
C ALA A 50 -9.80 -4.26 -7.68
N ASP A 51 -9.49 -3.68 -6.62
CA ASP A 51 -8.15 -3.19 -6.35
C ASP A 51 -7.28 -4.24 -5.62
N PHE A 52 -7.68 -5.49 -5.48
CA PHE A 52 -6.93 -6.55 -4.80
C PHE A 52 -7.21 -7.94 -5.39
N ILE A 53 -6.29 -8.85 -5.18
CA ILE A 53 -6.35 -10.23 -5.66
C ILE A 53 -6.44 -11.13 -4.43
N ILE A 54 -7.36 -12.08 -4.46
CA ILE A 54 -7.52 -13.11 -3.42
C ILE A 54 -6.83 -14.37 -3.92
N GLY A 55 -5.87 -14.87 -3.19
CA GLY A 55 -5.13 -16.08 -3.58
C GLY A 55 -4.96 -17.06 -2.44
N SER A 56 -4.58 -18.29 -2.78
CA SER A 56 -4.19 -19.33 -1.82
C SER A 56 -2.66 -19.37 -1.71
N ASN A 57 -2.13 -19.45 -0.49
CA ASN A 57 -0.67 -19.51 -0.26
C ASN A 57 -0.11 -20.92 -0.41
N THR A 58 -0.95 -21.92 -0.36
CA THR A 58 -0.56 -23.31 -0.44
C THR A 58 -1.37 -24.04 -1.49
N ILE A 59 -0.66 -24.82 -2.32
CA ILE A 59 -1.22 -25.65 -3.37
C ILE A 59 -2.10 -26.76 -2.79
N ASN A 60 -1.92 -27.11 -1.51
CA ASN A 60 -2.55 -28.27 -0.86
C ASN A 60 -3.83 -27.97 -0.07
N SER A 61 -4.23 -26.72 0.09
CA SER A 61 -5.46 -26.35 0.80
C SER A 61 -6.29 -25.32 0.03
N PRO A 62 -7.20 -25.75 -0.84
CA PRO A 62 -8.05 -24.83 -1.63
C PRO A 62 -9.05 -24.03 -0.78
N THR A 63 -9.13 -24.30 0.52
CA THR A 63 -10.04 -23.63 1.47
C THR A 63 -9.47 -22.37 2.11
N ASP A 64 -8.15 -22.18 2.11
CA ASP A 64 -7.52 -21.02 2.73
C ASP A 64 -7.32 -19.89 1.72
N LEU A 65 -8.43 -19.32 1.26
CA LEU A 65 -8.42 -18.09 0.46
C LEU A 65 -8.16 -16.90 1.37
N TYR A 66 -7.05 -16.22 1.17
CA TYR A 66 -6.75 -14.98 1.89
C TYR A 66 -6.47 -13.82 0.92
N VAL A 67 -6.71 -12.64 1.41
CA VAL A 67 -6.42 -11.41 0.68
C VAL A 67 -4.92 -11.19 0.67
N VAL A 68 -4.28 -11.41 -0.46
CA VAL A 68 -2.85 -11.13 -0.63
C VAL A 68 -2.67 -9.64 -0.90
N SER A 69 -2.39 -8.89 0.13
CA SER A 69 -1.89 -7.53 0.01
C SER A 69 -0.37 -7.57 -0.19
N LEU A 70 0.06 -7.79 -1.44
CA LEU A 70 1.46 -8.07 -1.80
C LEU A 70 2.46 -7.01 -1.32
N ASN A 71 2.06 -5.76 -1.20
CA ASN A 71 2.92 -4.67 -0.73
C ASN A 71 2.27 -3.80 0.33
N SER A 72 1.46 -4.39 1.21
CA SER A 72 0.80 -3.62 2.26
C SER A 72 1.80 -2.96 3.21
N ILE A 73 1.51 -1.74 3.59
CA ILE A 73 2.27 -1.00 4.61
C ILE A 73 2.23 -1.71 5.98
N THR A 74 1.28 -2.61 6.19
CA THR A 74 1.15 -3.42 7.41
C THR A 74 2.10 -4.59 7.45
N ASN A 75 2.70 -4.97 6.32
CA ASN A 75 3.71 -6.02 6.26
C ASN A 75 4.94 -5.61 7.10
N GLU A 76 5.47 -6.53 7.91
CA GLU A 76 6.59 -6.27 8.81
C GLU A 76 7.83 -5.75 8.09
N ASP A 77 8.14 -6.28 6.90
CA ASP A 77 9.26 -5.80 6.09
C ASP A 77 9.05 -4.35 5.62
N ASN A 78 7.82 -4.00 5.25
CA ASN A 78 7.50 -2.64 4.83
C ASN A 78 7.48 -1.67 6.02
N LYS A 79 7.04 -2.09 7.19
CA LYS A 79 7.16 -1.30 8.44
C LYS A 79 8.62 -1.01 8.78
N ARG A 80 9.49 -2.02 8.66
CA ARG A 80 10.94 -1.87 8.89
C ARG A 80 11.56 -0.92 7.87
N LYS A 81 11.31 -1.13 6.58
CA LYS A 81 11.78 -0.25 5.50
C LYS A 81 11.32 1.20 5.70
N LYS A 82 10.04 1.38 6.05
CA LYS A 82 9.49 2.70 6.36
C LYS A 82 10.20 3.35 7.54
N ARG A 83 10.44 2.61 8.60
CA ARG A 83 11.15 3.14 9.79
C ARG A 83 12.59 3.53 9.47
N ILE A 84 13.30 2.71 8.70
CA ILE A 84 14.66 3.01 8.24
C ILE A 84 14.65 4.27 7.38
N PHE A 85 13.71 4.41 6.47
CA PHE A 85 13.52 5.61 5.66
C PHE A 85 13.27 6.84 6.52
N ASP A 86 12.33 6.78 7.47
CA ASP A 86 12.00 7.88 8.39
C ASP A 86 13.23 8.31 9.19
N PHE A 87 14.01 7.36 9.71
CA PHE A 87 15.22 7.63 10.48
C PHE A 87 16.31 8.29 9.63
N ILE A 88 16.67 7.69 8.50
CA ILE A 88 17.74 8.18 7.62
C ILE A 88 17.38 9.55 7.06
N SER A 89 16.15 9.71 6.56
CA SER A 89 15.70 10.99 6.02
C SER A 89 15.68 12.09 7.09
N SER A 90 15.24 11.78 8.32
CA SER A 90 15.27 12.76 9.43
C SER A 90 16.68 13.17 9.78
N LEU A 91 17.62 12.23 9.81
CA LEU A 91 19.03 12.50 10.11
C LEU A 91 19.64 13.42 9.03
N ILE A 92 19.45 13.10 7.77
CA ILE A 92 19.93 13.92 6.64
C ILE A 92 19.31 15.32 6.70
N LEU A 93 18.00 15.40 6.85
CA LEU A 93 17.28 16.67 6.92
C LEU A 93 17.73 17.52 8.13
N LEU A 94 18.09 16.90 9.24
CA LEU A 94 18.57 17.57 10.44
C LEU A 94 20.02 18.08 10.26
N ILE A 95 20.91 17.29 9.64
CA ILE A 95 22.29 17.72 9.35
C ILE A 95 22.29 18.96 8.44
N PHE A 96 21.45 18.93 7.42
CA PHE A 96 21.32 20.05 6.47
C PHE A 96 20.32 21.12 6.93
N SER A 97 19.81 21.04 8.16
CA SER A 97 18.72 21.93 8.62
C SER A 97 19.07 23.41 8.55
N LEU A 98 20.33 23.80 8.83
CA LEU A 98 20.77 25.19 8.76
C LEU A 98 20.55 25.83 7.38
N ILE A 99 20.68 25.03 6.31
CA ILE A 99 20.45 25.49 4.93
C ILE A 99 19.00 25.29 4.54
N LEU A 100 18.45 24.09 4.82
CA LEU A 100 17.14 23.66 4.33
C LEU A 100 15.97 24.37 5.03
N MET A 101 16.16 24.85 6.26
CA MET A 101 15.10 25.57 6.99
C MET A 101 14.66 26.85 6.25
N TRP A 102 15.54 27.50 5.50
CA TRP A 102 15.21 28.70 4.73
C TRP A 102 14.23 28.43 3.57
N PHE A 103 14.19 27.20 3.09
CA PHE A 103 13.29 26.80 2.00
C PHE A 103 11.94 26.31 2.49
N THR A 104 11.76 26.13 3.82
CA THR A 104 10.51 25.66 4.41
C THR A 104 9.62 26.82 4.85
N LYS A 105 8.30 26.64 4.82
CA LYS A 105 7.34 27.67 5.23
C LYS A 105 7.40 28.00 6.74
N ASN A 106 7.83 27.03 7.55
CA ASN A 106 7.97 27.19 9.00
C ASN A 106 9.26 26.50 9.47
N PRO A 107 10.37 27.27 9.63
CA PRO A 107 11.67 26.73 10.00
C PRO A 107 11.67 26.01 11.35
N PHE A 108 11.07 26.60 12.37
CA PHE A 108 11.02 25.99 13.71
C PHE A 108 10.18 24.70 13.73
N GLY A 109 9.04 24.69 13.03
CA GLY A 109 8.22 23.49 12.85
C GLY A 109 8.98 22.38 12.11
N TYR A 110 9.81 22.74 11.13
CA TYR A 110 10.65 21.82 10.39
C TYR A 110 11.64 21.07 11.30
N VAL A 111 12.43 21.81 12.08
CA VAL A 111 13.41 21.22 13.01
C VAL A 111 12.69 20.34 14.06
N LYS A 112 11.60 20.85 14.65
CA LYS A 112 10.77 20.08 15.59
C LYS A 112 10.29 18.77 14.97
N ASN A 113 9.80 18.80 13.74
CA ASN A 113 9.31 17.61 13.05
C ASN A 113 10.43 16.61 12.74
N CYS A 114 11.64 17.06 12.39
CA CYS A 114 12.80 16.18 12.23
C CYS A 114 13.06 15.40 13.53
N PHE A 115 13.06 16.05 14.68
CA PHE A 115 13.25 15.37 15.98
C PHE A 115 12.11 14.41 16.30
N LEU A 116 10.85 14.78 16.05
CA LEU A 116 9.70 13.90 16.33
C LEU A 116 9.72 12.63 15.48
N VAL A 117 10.18 12.72 14.24
CA VAL A 117 10.30 11.54 13.35
C VAL A 117 11.53 10.72 13.76
N LEU A 118 12.66 11.35 14.07
CA LEU A 118 13.87 10.69 14.55
C LEU A 118 13.59 9.86 15.81
N LEU A 119 12.87 10.44 16.78
CA LEU A 119 12.46 9.78 18.03
C LEU A 119 11.31 8.77 17.84
N ASN A 120 10.88 8.53 16.60
CA ASN A 120 9.82 7.58 16.30
C ASN A 120 8.42 7.94 16.88
N LEU A 121 8.19 9.20 17.22
CA LEU A 121 6.89 9.70 17.68
C LEU A 121 5.96 10.01 16.52
N ARG A 122 6.52 10.36 15.35
CA ARG A 122 5.81 10.62 14.09
C ARG A 122 6.47 9.89 12.92
N THR A 123 5.80 9.90 11.77
CA THR A 123 6.34 9.48 10.47
C THR A 123 6.26 10.64 9.48
N TRP A 124 7.13 10.65 8.47
CA TRP A 124 7.06 11.68 7.43
C TRP A 124 5.79 11.59 6.63
N ILE A 125 5.45 10.39 6.13
CA ILE A 125 4.31 10.18 5.26
C ILE A 125 3.34 9.17 5.88
N GLY A 126 2.03 9.49 5.82
CA GLY A 126 0.96 8.64 6.32
C GLY A 126 -0.41 9.26 6.08
N PHE A 127 -1.40 8.88 6.84
CA PHE A 127 -2.79 9.29 6.59
C PHE A 127 -3.19 10.61 7.28
N GLY A 128 -2.32 11.22 8.07
CA GLY A 128 -2.62 12.45 8.81
C GLY A 128 -2.94 12.18 10.28
N ASN A 129 -3.77 13.03 10.88
CA ASN A 129 -4.08 13.00 12.32
C ASN A 129 -5.49 12.49 12.66
N ASP A 130 -6.30 12.16 11.66
CA ASP A 130 -7.73 11.88 11.86
C ASP A 130 -7.95 10.47 12.42
N LYS A 131 -8.45 10.37 13.64
CA LYS A 131 -8.87 9.10 14.25
C LYS A 131 -10.00 8.40 13.45
N GLN A 132 -10.79 9.16 12.69
CA GLN A 132 -11.84 8.64 11.81
C GLN A 132 -11.33 7.78 10.66
N GLU A 133 -10.03 7.77 10.37
CA GLU A 133 -9.46 6.99 9.28
C GLU A 133 -9.35 5.49 9.59
N ILE A 134 -9.20 5.14 10.88
CA ILE A 134 -9.19 3.74 11.33
C ILE A 134 -10.57 3.11 11.12
N GLU A 135 -11.65 3.86 11.36
CA GLU A 135 -13.03 3.41 11.14
C GLU A 135 -13.35 3.17 9.65
N ARG A 136 -12.52 3.70 8.75
CA ARG A 136 -12.66 3.59 7.30
C ARG A 136 -11.82 2.47 6.67
N GLY A 137 -11.32 1.53 7.48
CA GLY A 137 -10.55 0.37 7.00
C GLY A 137 -9.10 0.66 6.64
N LEU A 138 -8.56 1.82 7.00
CA LEU A 138 -7.14 2.12 6.84
C LEU A 138 -6.31 1.56 8.00
N PRO A 139 -5.10 1.05 7.73
CA PRO A 139 -4.24 0.54 8.78
C PRO A 139 -3.81 1.62 9.77
N ASN A 140 -3.67 1.23 11.03
CA ASN A 140 -3.21 2.15 12.08
C ASN A 140 -1.73 2.48 11.86
N LEU A 141 -1.46 3.72 11.46
CA LEU A 141 -0.11 4.29 11.33
C LEU A 141 0.08 5.40 12.37
N LYS A 142 1.35 5.68 12.66
CA LYS A 142 1.70 6.84 13.48
C LYS A 142 1.24 8.14 12.83
N LYS A 143 1.01 9.16 13.64
CA LYS A 143 0.70 10.50 13.14
C LYS A 143 1.77 10.95 12.15
N SER A 144 1.33 11.39 10.98
CA SER A 144 2.23 11.81 9.91
C SER A 144 2.27 13.33 9.74
N ILE A 145 3.40 13.79 9.21
CA ILE A 145 3.60 15.20 8.88
C ILE A 145 3.00 15.50 7.51
N LEU A 146 3.20 14.61 6.55
CA LEU A 146 2.67 14.69 5.20
C LEU A 146 1.67 13.57 4.92
N SER A 147 0.77 13.83 3.98
CA SER A 147 -0.13 12.84 3.41
C SER A 147 0.21 12.61 1.93
N PRO A 148 -0.06 11.42 1.37
CA PRO A 148 0.02 11.20 -0.08
C PRO A 148 -0.78 12.23 -0.90
N LEU A 149 -1.84 12.78 -0.31
CA LEU A 149 -2.66 13.81 -0.93
C LEU A 149 -1.95 15.16 -1.09
N ASP A 150 -0.98 15.47 -0.21
CA ASP A 150 -0.25 16.74 -0.25
C ASP A 150 0.68 16.84 -1.48
N ALA A 151 1.06 15.69 -2.06
CA ALA A 151 1.88 15.62 -3.28
C ALA A 151 1.09 15.85 -4.57
N LEU A 152 -0.22 15.80 -4.51
CA LEU A 152 -1.09 16.08 -5.63
C LEU A 152 -1.36 17.59 -5.71
N LYS A 153 -1.43 18.13 -6.92
CA LYS A 153 -1.93 19.48 -7.10
C LYS A 153 -3.34 19.54 -6.50
N LYS A 154 -3.69 20.64 -5.84
CA LYS A 154 -4.99 20.87 -5.20
C LYS A 154 -6.15 20.90 -6.22
N GLU A 155 -6.33 19.84 -7.00
CA GLU A 155 -7.57 19.59 -7.70
C GLU A 155 -8.63 19.27 -6.66
N LYS A 156 -9.87 19.67 -6.91
CA LYS A 156 -11.02 19.41 -6.03
C LYS A 156 -11.33 17.91 -6.01
N LEU A 157 -10.49 17.14 -5.31
CA LEU A 157 -10.71 15.73 -5.13
C LEU A 157 -11.92 15.52 -4.23
N ASN A 158 -12.86 14.70 -4.67
CA ASN A 158 -13.98 14.26 -3.86
C ASN A 158 -13.48 13.46 -2.65
N GLN A 159 -14.29 13.39 -1.59
CA GLN A 159 -13.94 12.64 -0.37
C GLN A 159 -13.64 11.15 -0.68
N LEU A 160 -14.40 10.56 -1.60
CA LEU A 160 -14.20 9.17 -2.06
C LEU A 160 -12.84 8.97 -2.74
N ASP A 161 -12.40 9.93 -3.57
CA ASP A 161 -11.12 9.84 -4.27
C ASP A 161 -9.94 9.99 -3.29
N LYS A 162 -10.08 10.86 -2.28
CA LYS A 162 -9.10 10.99 -1.19
C LYS A 162 -8.92 9.68 -0.42
N GLN A 163 -10.03 9.00 -0.11
CA GLN A 163 -10.00 7.70 0.56
C GLN A 163 -9.34 6.62 -0.31
N LYS A 164 -9.72 6.54 -1.59
CA LYS A 164 -9.11 5.60 -2.54
C LYS A 164 -7.59 5.79 -2.64
N LEU A 165 -7.13 7.04 -2.74
CA LEU A 165 -5.69 7.34 -2.81
C LEU A 165 -4.94 6.93 -1.53
N LYS A 166 -5.51 7.17 -0.35
CA LYS A 166 -4.93 6.71 0.92
C LYS A 166 -4.89 5.18 0.98
N LEU A 167 -5.96 4.52 0.54
CA LEU A 167 -6.04 3.06 0.47
C LEU A 167 -5.00 2.49 -0.51
N LEU A 168 -4.85 3.08 -1.68
CA LEU A 168 -3.84 2.69 -2.67
C LEU A 168 -2.43 2.83 -2.11
N TYR A 169 -2.14 3.93 -1.40
CA TYR A 169 -0.86 4.11 -0.73
C TYR A 169 -0.62 3.04 0.34
N ALA A 170 -1.64 2.73 1.17
CA ALA A 170 -1.52 1.71 2.21
C ALA A 170 -1.25 0.32 1.63
N ARG A 171 -1.85 0.02 0.50
CA ARG A 171 -1.84 -1.29 -0.13
C ARG A 171 -0.60 -1.51 -0.99
N ASN A 172 -0.19 -0.50 -1.73
CA ASN A 172 0.95 -0.54 -2.64
C ASN A 172 2.12 0.29 -2.08
N TYR A 173 2.47 0.04 -0.82
CA TYR A 173 3.53 0.77 -0.16
C TYR A 173 4.88 0.57 -0.86
N SER A 174 5.58 1.68 -1.08
CA SER A 174 6.95 1.68 -1.58
C SER A 174 7.71 2.86 -0.96
N VAL A 175 8.93 2.61 -0.51
CA VAL A 175 9.84 3.66 -0.02
C VAL A 175 10.10 4.72 -1.09
N TYR A 176 10.14 4.32 -2.35
CA TYR A 176 10.30 5.24 -3.48
C TYR A 176 9.17 6.28 -3.54
N ASN A 177 7.93 5.86 -3.27
CA ASN A 177 6.80 6.78 -3.18
C ASN A 177 6.96 7.76 -2.02
N ASP A 178 7.46 7.30 -0.87
CA ASP A 178 7.73 8.16 0.28
C ASP A 178 8.81 9.20 -0.06
N VAL A 179 9.88 8.79 -0.72
CA VAL A 179 10.92 9.71 -1.20
C VAL A 179 10.34 10.78 -2.12
N ASN A 180 9.54 10.38 -3.11
CA ASN A 180 8.91 11.31 -4.05
C ASN A 180 7.96 12.30 -3.37
N ILE A 181 7.14 11.83 -2.41
CA ILE A 181 6.23 12.69 -1.65
C ILE A 181 7.03 13.68 -0.80
N LEU A 182 8.08 13.22 -0.12
CA LEU A 182 8.95 14.06 0.69
C LEU A 182 9.55 15.22 -0.13
N PHE A 183 10.11 14.91 -1.31
CA PHE A 183 10.69 15.93 -2.19
C PHE A 183 9.64 16.89 -2.74
N LYS A 184 8.50 16.40 -3.23
CA LYS A 184 7.42 17.25 -3.76
C LYS A 184 6.83 18.17 -2.70
N CYS A 185 6.75 17.70 -1.46
CA CYS A 185 6.13 18.44 -0.35
C CYS A 185 7.16 19.07 0.59
N PHE A 186 8.42 19.18 0.19
CA PHE A 186 9.53 19.65 1.02
C PHE A 186 9.20 20.95 1.75
N ARG A 187 8.61 21.93 1.04
CA ARG A 187 8.25 23.24 1.62
C ARG A 187 7.24 23.16 2.77
N ASN A 188 6.50 22.06 2.86
CA ASN A 188 5.45 21.84 3.86
C ASN A 188 5.93 21.03 5.08
N LEU A 189 7.21 20.61 5.14
CA LEU A 189 7.75 19.79 6.23
C LEU A 189 7.69 20.46 7.61
N GLY A 190 7.60 21.78 7.65
CA GLY A 190 7.42 22.56 8.87
C GLY A 190 5.96 22.75 9.29
N GLN A 191 4.99 22.29 8.50
CA GLN A 191 3.57 22.44 8.80
C GLN A 191 3.09 21.27 9.67
N LYS A 192 2.28 21.57 10.72
CA LYS A 192 1.66 20.69 11.74
C LYS A 192 2.50 20.41 12.96
#